data_b41d66536cb82ce06af72517a0be5dc9
#
_entry.id   b41d66536cb82ce06af72517a0be5dc9
#
_cell.length_a   1.000
_cell.length_b   1.000
_cell.length_c   1.000
_cell.angle_alpha   90.00
_cell.angle_beta   90.00
_cell.angle_gamma   90.00
#
_symmetry.space_group_name_H-M   'P 1'
#
loop_
_entity.id
_entity.type
_entity.pdbx_description
1 polymer ?
#
loop_
_entity_poly.entity_id
_entity_poly.type
_entity_poly.pdbx_seq_one_letter_code
_entity_poly.pdbx_strand_id
1 'polypeptide(L)'
;MIGIFIEPNKDLKKYIDKWKKKINKKFIRTKLTSHPAHSTIYYANLKKDKDVLKTLETILKTVNSFEISVNKTLIFYDDALTGGDTMCLLVNKNNKLFQIQKKIAENLKFFIKKNSNSNRKFTNKTLSTSVKKYGYPFVGKHWLPHFTIGSIK
;
A
#
# COMPACT_ATOMS: atom_id res chain seq x y z
N MET A 1 -12.42 3.89 5.92
CA MET A 1 -11.27 3.54 5.04
C MET A 1 -11.23 2.05 4.85
N ILE A 2 -11.00 1.59 3.62
CA ILE A 2 -10.79 0.18 3.27
C ILE A 2 -9.40 0.06 2.65
N GLY A 3 -8.61 -0.88 3.14
CA GLY A 3 -7.27 -1.20 2.63
C GLY A 3 -7.23 -2.60 2.06
N ILE A 4 -6.51 -2.76 0.95
CA ILE A 4 -6.23 -4.04 0.31
C ILE A 4 -4.72 -4.22 0.34
N PHE A 5 -4.29 -5.34 0.90
CA PHE A 5 -2.90 -5.59 1.22
C PHE A 5 -2.43 -6.94 0.71
N ILE A 6 -1.13 -7.04 0.47
CA ILE A 6 -0.42 -8.31 0.32
C ILE A 6 0.22 -8.64 1.65
N GLU A 7 -0.04 -9.83 2.17
CA GLU A 7 0.69 -10.37 3.30
C GLU A 7 1.93 -11.14 2.82
N PRO A 8 3.09 -10.94 3.47
CA PRO A 8 4.29 -11.70 3.12
C PRO A 8 4.15 -13.15 3.58
N ASN A 9 4.85 -14.08 2.92
CA ASN A 9 5.01 -15.44 3.40
C ASN A 9 5.74 -15.47 4.77
N LYS A 10 5.76 -16.63 5.41
CA LYS A 10 6.33 -16.80 6.77
C LYS A 10 7.76 -16.32 6.89
N ASP A 11 8.61 -16.58 5.89
CA ASP A 11 10.04 -16.26 5.96
C ASP A 11 10.29 -14.76 5.79
N LEU A 12 9.64 -14.13 4.80
CA LEU A 12 9.72 -12.67 4.62
C LEU A 12 9.12 -11.95 5.83
N LYS A 13 8.01 -12.47 6.39
CA LYS A 13 7.41 -11.92 7.61
C LYS A 13 8.39 -11.96 8.78
N LYS A 14 9.04 -13.10 9.04
CA LYS A 14 10.06 -13.23 10.11
C LYS A 14 11.21 -12.25 9.90
N TYR A 15 11.68 -12.08 8.65
CA TYR A 15 12.73 -11.14 8.31
C TYR A 15 12.30 -9.69 8.63
N ILE A 16 11.13 -9.26 8.19
CA ILE A 16 10.59 -7.91 8.43
C ILE A 16 10.40 -7.69 9.94
N ASP A 17 9.79 -8.64 10.66
CA ASP A 17 9.53 -8.54 12.09
C ASP A 17 10.83 -8.45 12.91
N LYS A 18 11.89 -9.16 12.49
CA LYS A 18 13.23 -9.04 13.09
C LYS A 18 13.77 -7.60 13.01
N TRP A 19 13.65 -6.97 11.83
CA TRP A 19 14.11 -5.60 11.63
C TRP A 19 13.23 -4.59 12.37
N LYS A 20 11.91 -4.75 12.34
CA LYS A 20 10.99 -3.94 13.15
C LYS A 20 11.34 -3.97 14.63
N LYS A 21 11.64 -5.15 15.18
CA LYS A 21 12.09 -5.29 16.57
C LYS A 21 13.40 -4.54 16.85
N LYS A 22 14.38 -4.59 15.93
CA LYS A 22 15.65 -3.87 16.08
C LYS A 22 15.44 -2.35 16.08
N ILE A 23 14.61 -1.84 15.16
CA ILE A 23 14.28 -0.41 15.07
C ILE A 23 13.55 0.05 16.33
N ASN A 24 12.54 -0.70 16.78
CA ASN A 24 11.76 -0.37 17.97
C ASN A 24 12.56 -0.40 19.29
N LYS A 25 13.74 -1.06 19.30
CA LYS A 25 14.67 -1.01 20.45
C LYS A 25 15.50 0.26 20.50
N LYS A 26 15.78 0.88 19.33
CA LYS A 26 16.65 2.06 19.23
C LYS A 26 15.88 3.37 19.12
N PHE A 27 14.66 3.33 18.60
CA PHE A 27 13.86 4.51 18.31
C PHE A 27 12.47 4.40 18.93
N ILE A 28 11.80 5.53 19.10
CA ILE A 28 10.44 5.57 19.64
C ILE A 28 9.50 4.77 18.72
N ARG A 29 8.77 3.85 19.34
CA ARG A 29 7.80 3.01 18.62
C ARG A 29 6.68 3.87 18.02
N THR A 30 6.53 3.85 16.71
CA THR A 30 5.42 4.51 16.01
C THR A 30 4.30 3.51 15.71
N LYS A 31 3.08 4.00 15.46
CA LYS A 31 1.98 3.15 14.99
C LYS A 31 2.38 2.34 13.75
N LEU A 32 3.16 2.95 12.86
CA LEU A 32 3.57 2.35 11.57
C LEU A 32 4.51 1.17 11.75
N THR A 33 5.43 1.24 12.72
CA THR A 33 6.33 0.12 13.03
C THR A 33 5.62 -1.01 13.77
N SER A 34 4.45 -0.76 14.37
CA SER A 34 3.65 -1.77 15.09
C SER A 34 2.64 -2.50 14.21
N HIS A 35 2.33 -1.98 13.02
CA HIS A 35 1.44 -2.69 12.09
C HIS A 35 2.05 -4.02 11.62
N PRO A 36 1.23 -5.06 11.37
CA PRO A 36 1.68 -6.29 10.73
C PRO A 36 2.41 -6.00 9.42
N ALA A 37 3.35 -6.86 9.05
CA ALA A 37 4.05 -6.74 7.78
C ALA A 37 3.05 -6.88 6.62
N HIS A 38 2.96 -5.87 5.76
CA HIS A 38 2.09 -5.87 4.58
C HIS A 38 2.62 -4.94 3.50
N SER A 39 2.20 -5.17 2.26
CA SER A 39 2.36 -4.22 1.16
C SER A 39 0.99 -3.73 0.70
N THR A 40 0.81 -2.42 0.61
CA THR A 40 -0.48 -1.82 0.25
C THR A 40 -0.69 -1.89 -1.26
N ILE A 41 -1.76 -2.54 -1.69
CA ILE A 41 -2.23 -2.53 -3.09
C ILE A 41 -3.09 -1.30 -3.34
N TYR A 42 -4.06 -1.07 -2.44
CA TYR A 42 -5.02 0.02 -2.59
C TYR A 42 -5.57 0.44 -1.24
N TYR A 43 -5.82 1.73 -1.05
CA TYR A 43 -6.32 2.26 0.21
C TYR A 43 -7.17 3.51 -0.04
N ALA A 44 -8.48 3.41 0.19
CA ALA A 44 -9.41 4.50 -0.08
C ALA A 44 -10.61 4.54 0.88
N ASN A 45 -11.29 5.66 0.91
CA ASN A 45 -12.56 5.77 1.63
C ASN A 45 -13.71 5.30 0.75
N LEU A 46 -14.01 4.02 0.84
CA LEU A 46 -15.08 3.39 0.08
C LEU A 46 -16.37 3.32 0.88
N LYS A 47 -17.49 3.21 0.19
CA LYS A 47 -18.76 2.79 0.77
C LYS A 47 -18.56 1.37 1.36
N LYS A 48 -19.11 1.15 2.55
CA LYS A 48 -19.16 -0.21 3.13
C LYS A 48 -20.32 -0.95 2.46
N ASP A 49 -20.05 -1.56 1.33
CA ASP A 49 -21.06 -2.20 0.51
C ASP A 49 -20.64 -3.66 0.24
N LYS A 50 -21.61 -4.57 0.23
CA LYS A 50 -21.39 -5.97 -0.17
C LYS A 50 -20.84 -6.07 -1.59
N ASP A 51 -21.18 -5.12 -2.45
CA ASP A 51 -20.71 -5.07 -3.84
C ASP A 51 -19.21 -4.80 -3.95
N VAL A 52 -18.60 -4.09 -2.99
CA VAL A 52 -17.13 -3.92 -2.93
C VAL A 52 -16.45 -5.28 -2.76
N LEU A 53 -16.94 -6.11 -1.82
CA LEU A 53 -16.38 -7.46 -1.59
C LEU A 53 -16.61 -8.36 -2.79
N LYS A 54 -17.84 -8.37 -3.34
CA LYS A 54 -18.17 -9.15 -4.53
C LYS A 54 -17.31 -8.75 -5.74
N THR A 55 -17.06 -7.47 -5.93
CA THR A 55 -16.17 -6.96 -6.98
C THR A 55 -14.75 -7.46 -6.78
N LEU A 56 -14.22 -7.39 -5.55
CA LEU A 56 -12.89 -7.91 -5.23
C LEU A 56 -12.78 -9.41 -5.45
N GLU A 57 -13.76 -10.18 -4.98
CA GLU A 57 -13.81 -11.63 -5.20
C GLU A 57 -13.80 -11.98 -6.69
N THR A 58 -14.60 -11.27 -7.50
CA THR A 58 -14.65 -11.47 -8.97
C THR A 58 -13.28 -11.19 -9.61
N ILE A 59 -12.58 -10.13 -9.18
CA ILE A 59 -11.24 -9.81 -9.67
C ILE A 59 -10.25 -10.91 -9.26
N LEU A 60 -10.26 -11.31 -7.99
CA LEU A 60 -9.27 -12.23 -7.43
C LEU A 60 -9.45 -13.67 -7.96
N LYS A 61 -10.69 -14.11 -8.23
CA LYS A 61 -10.95 -15.41 -8.87
C LYS A 61 -10.27 -15.59 -10.23
N THR A 62 -9.94 -14.49 -10.91
CA THR A 62 -9.22 -14.54 -12.21
C THR A 62 -7.70 -14.50 -12.06
N VAL A 63 -7.19 -14.45 -10.84
CA VAL A 63 -5.76 -14.33 -10.56
C VAL A 63 -5.19 -15.68 -10.18
N ASN A 64 -4.37 -16.26 -11.06
CA ASN A 64 -3.55 -17.42 -10.72
C ASN A 64 -2.39 -16.99 -9.81
N SER A 65 -1.95 -17.89 -8.93
CA SER A 65 -0.77 -17.68 -8.08
C SER A 65 0.45 -17.33 -8.93
N PHE A 66 1.30 -16.45 -8.40
CA PHE A 66 2.58 -16.07 -8.98
C PHE A 66 3.53 -15.63 -7.89
N GLU A 67 4.81 -15.72 -8.18
CA GLU A 67 5.83 -15.30 -7.23
C GLU A 67 6.09 -13.81 -7.32
N ILE A 68 6.29 -13.20 -6.16
CA ILE A 68 6.85 -11.86 -6.01
C ILE A 68 8.12 -11.95 -5.17
N SER A 69 9.11 -11.15 -5.51
CA SER A 69 10.38 -11.11 -4.77
C SER A 69 10.72 -9.70 -4.31
N VAL A 70 11.52 -9.62 -3.27
CA VAL A 70 12.04 -8.38 -2.71
C VAL A 70 13.57 -8.48 -2.62
N ASN A 71 14.28 -7.51 -3.16
CA ASN A 71 15.75 -7.55 -3.16
C ASN A 71 16.41 -6.19 -2.90
N LYS A 72 15.62 -5.13 -2.75
CA LYS A 72 16.14 -3.77 -2.52
C LYS A 72 15.52 -3.14 -1.29
N THR A 73 16.32 -2.38 -0.58
CA THR A 73 15.88 -1.45 0.45
C THR A 73 15.73 -0.06 -0.16
N LEU A 74 14.73 0.69 0.29
CA LEU A 74 14.53 2.07 -0.06
C LEU A 74 14.20 2.86 1.20
N ILE A 75 14.66 4.10 1.26
CA ILE A 75 14.26 5.07 2.27
C ILE A 75 13.47 6.17 1.56
N PHE A 76 12.23 6.38 1.99
CA PHE A 76 11.48 7.57 1.65
C PHE A 76 11.81 8.63 2.69
N TYR A 77 12.63 9.60 2.32
CA TYR A 77 12.94 10.75 3.17
C TYR A 77 11.72 11.67 3.25
N ASP A 78 11.48 12.24 4.42
CA ASP A 78 10.34 13.14 4.66
C ASP A 78 9.01 12.58 4.13
N ASP A 79 8.77 11.30 4.33
CA ASP A 79 7.58 10.63 3.79
C ASP A 79 6.29 11.30 4.27
N ALA A 80 5.59 11.94 3.33
CA ALA A 80 4.35 12.68 3.57
C ALA A 80 3.22 11.83 4.21
N LEU A 81 3.32 10.50 4.13
CA LEU A 81 2.33 9.60 4.75
C LEU A 81 2.62 9.33 6.21
N THR A 82 3.88 9.29 6.59
CA THR A 82 4.34 8.92 7.93
C THR A 82 4.81 10.11 8.75
N GLY A 83 5.24 11.18 8.08
CA GLY A 83 5.83 12.39 8.68
C GLY A 83 7.25 12.15 9.19
N GLY A 84 7.98 11.20 8.61
CA GLY A 84 9.36 10.89 8.93
C GLY A 84 10.02 10.04 7.85
N ASP A 85 11.24 9.59 8.07
CA ASP A 85 11.97 8.74 7.14
C ASP A 85 11.45 7.30 7.20
N THR A 86 10.92 6.79 6.10
CA THR A 86 10.34 5.46 6.02
C THR A 86 11.25 4.50 5.29
N MET A 87 11.76 3.50 6.02
CA MET A 87 12.55 2.40 5.46
C MET A 87 11.64 1.26 5.02
N CYS A 88 11.84 0.76 3.82
CA CYS A 88 11.04 -0.33 3.27
C CYS A 88 11.86 -1.28 2.39
N LEU A 89 11.29 -2.48 2.17
CA LEU A 89 11.74 -3.44 1.16
C LEU A 89 10.89 -3.26 -0.10
N LEU A 90 11.52 -3.01 -1.23
CA LEU A 90 10.84 -2.92 -2.51
C LEU A 90 10.49 -4.30 -3.05
N VAL A 91 9.28 -4.43 -3.55
CA VAL A 91 8.89 -5.55 -4.39
C VAL A 91 9.46 -5.34 -5.79
N ASN A 92 10.10 -6.36 -6.33
CA ASN A 92 10.62 -6.31 -7.70
C ASN A 92 9.50 -6.07 -8.70
N LYS A 93 9.84 -5.41 -9.80
CA LYS A 93 8.86 -5.13 -10.87
C LYS A 93 8.20 -6.44 -11.32
N ASN A 94 6.87 -6.49 -11.22
CA ASN A 94 6.05 -7.63 -11.61
C ASN A 94 4.81 -7.13 -12.35
N ASN A 95 4.73 -7.41 -13.64
CA ASN A 95 3.65 -6.91 -14.49
C ASN A 95 2.27 -7.44 -14.07
N LYS A 96 2.17 -8.70 -13.62
CA LYS A 96 0.90 -9.27 -13.13
C LYS A 96 0.40 -8.50 -11.91
N LEU A 97 1.31 -8.21 -10.96
CA LEU A 97 0.98 -7.45 -9.76
C LEU A 97 0.50 -6.04 -10.09
N PHE A 98 1.16 -5.35 -11.03
CA PHE A 98 0.72 -4.02 -11.49
C PHE A 98 -0.63 -4.05 -12.20
N GLN A 99 -0.91 -5.08 -13.00
CA GLN A 99 -2.22 -5.27 -13.64
C GLN A 99 -3.33 -5.48 -12.61
N ILE A 100 -3.07 -6.29 -11.57
CA ILE A 100 -4.02 -6.52 -10.48
C ILE A 100 -4.32 -5.22 -9.75
N GLN A 101 -3.27 -4.47 -9.36
CA GLN A 101 -3.42 -3.18 -8.69
C GLN A 101 -4.28 -2.21 -9.52
N LYS A 102 -3.98 -2.08 -10.81
CA LYS A 102 -4.74 -1.23 -11.73
C LYS A 102 -6.19 -1.70 -11.86
N LYS A 103 -6.43 -3.01 -12.03
CA LYS A 103 -7.76 -3.60 -12.12
C LYS A 103 -8.60 -3.33 -10.87
N ILE A 104 -8.00 -3.48 -9.68
CA ILE A 104 -8.63 -3.16 -8.40
C ILE A 104 -9.00 -1.67 -8.35
N ALA A 105 -8.06 -0.77 -8.63
CA ALA A 105 -8.31 0.67 -8.57
C ALA A 105 -9.39 1.12 -9.57
N GLU A 106 -9.37 0.61 -10.81
CA GLU A 106 -10.36 0.95 -11.85
C GLU A 106 -11.78 0.47 -11.48
N ASN A 107 -11.92 -0.67 -10.83
CA ASN A 107 -13.24 -1.18 -10.43
C ASN A 107 -13.73 -0.54 -9.13
N LEU A 108 -12.85 -0.31 -8.17
CA LEU A 108 -13.26 0.26 -6.88
C LEU A 108 -13.50 1.77 -6.89
N LYS A 109 -13.05 2.50 -7.91
CA LYS A 109 -13.31 3.95 -8.02
C LYS A 109 -14.80 4.33 -7.97
N PHE A 110 -15.69 3.44 -8.42
CA PHE A 110 -17.13 3.68 -8.39
C PHE A 110 -17.76 3.64 -6.98
N PHE A 111 -17.04 3.08 -6.03
CA PHE A 111 -17.47 2.97 -4.63
C PHE A 111 -16.87 4.04 -3.71
N ILE A 112 -16.13 5.01 -4.26
CA ILE A 112 -15.52 6.08 -3.46
C ILE A 112 -16.63 6.96 -2.87
N LYS A 113 -16.51 7.27 -1.58
CA LYS A 113 -17.42 8.23 -0.91
C LYS A 113 -17.11 9.64 -1.43
N LYS A 114 -18.13 10.33 -1.99
CA LYS A 114 -17.99 11.65 -2.60
C LYS A 114 -17.41 12.73 -1.67
N ASN A 115 -17.61 12.62 -0.35
CA ASN A 115 -17.11 13.59 0.63
C ASN A 115 -15.79 13.17 1.30
N SER A 116 -15.10 12.22 0.74
CA SER A 116 -13.79 11.79 1.24
C SER A 116 -12.67 12.67 0.68
N ASN A 117 -12.74 13.97 0.92
CA ASN A 117 -11.56 14.80 0.75
C ASN A 117 -10.49 14.24 1.70
N SER A 118 -9.55 13.47 1.15
CA SER A 118 -8.31 13.28 1.86
C SER A 118 -7.75 14.69 2.00
N ASN A 119 -7.68 15.22 3.23
CA ASN A 119 -7.09 16.54 3.51
C ASN A 119 -5.61 16.62 3.12
N ARG A 120 -5.08 15.58 2.50
CA ARG A 120 -3.71 15.52 1.98
C ARG A 120 -3.64 16.24 0.65
N LYS A 121 -3.11 17.44 0.67
CA LYS A 121 -2.75 18.18 -0.53
C LYS A 121 -1.42 17.61 -1.05
N PHE A 122 -1.45 16.99 -2.21
CA PHE A 122 -0.23 16.62 -2.92
C PHE A 122 0.16 17.79 -3.82
N THR A 123 1.39 18.26 -3.69
CA THR A 123 1.97 19.29 -4.60
C THR A 123 2.09 18.75 -6.02
N ASN A 124 2.31 17.43 -6.16
CA ASN A 124 2.36 16.77 -7.45
C ASN A 124 0.95 16.65 -8.06
N LYS A 125 0.72 17.38 -9.17
CA LYS A 125 -0.56 17.42 -9.91
C LYS A 125 -1.07 16.03 -10.31
N THR A 126 -0.17 15.12 -10.67
CA THR A 126 -0.53 13.77 -11.10
C THR A 126 -1.07 12.93 -9.93
N LEU A 127 -0.45 13.04 -8.76
CA LEU A 127 -0.95 12.37 -7.54
C LEU A 127 -2.31 12.93 -7.13
N SER A 128 -2.49 14.25 -7.21
CA SER A 128 -3.78 14.90 -6.93
C SER A 128 -4.87 14.42 -7.89
N THR A 129 -4.55 14.25 -9.18
CA THR A 129 -5.48 13.68 -10.17
C THR A 129 -5.82 12.23 -9.85
N SER A 130 -4.83 11.43 -9.43
CA SER A 130 -5.05 10.05 -9.01
C SER A 130 -5.98 9.96 -7.80
N VAL A 131 -5.79 10.83 -6.79
CA VAL A 131 -6.70 10.91 -5.63
C VAL A 131 -8.13 11.24 -6.06
N LYS A 132 -8.32 12.23 -6.94
CA LYS A 132 -9.65 12.59 -7.44
C LYS A 132 -10.33 11.42 -8.17
N LYS A 133 -9.57 10.66 -8.97
CA LYS A 133 -10.09 9.56 -9.78
C LYS A 133 -10.29 8.27 -8.98
N TYR A 134 -9.34 7.95 -8.11
CA TYR A 134 -9.27 6.63 -7.46
C TYR A 134 -9.40 6.69 -5.94
N GLY A 135 -9.52 7.87 -5.33
CA GLY A 135 -9.47 8.03 -3.87
C GLY A 135 -8.10 7.66 -3.25
N TYR A 136 -7.09 7.38 -4.09
CA TYR A 136 -5.76 6.91 -3.71
C TYR A 136 -4.69 7.51 -4.62
N PRO A 137 -3.60 8.07 -4.08
CA PRO A 137 -2.60 8.77 -4.90
C PRO A 137 -1.74 7.82 -5.75
N PHE A 138 -1.46 6.63 -5.25
CA PHE A 138 -0.51 5.71 -5.84
C PHE A 138 -1.22 4.64 -6.67
N VAL A 139 -1.50 4.95 -7.95
CA VAL A 139 -2.12 4.02 -8.89
C VAL A 139 -1.30 3.94 -10.17
N GLY A 140 -1.15 2.74 -10.72
CA GLY A 140 -0.41 2.49 -11.96
C GLY A 140 1.07 2.85 -11.82
N LYS A 141 1.60 3.70 -12.69
CA LYS A 141 3.05 4.07 -12.70
C LYS A 141 3.55 4.77 -11.43
N HIS A 142 2.65 5.30 -10.61
CA HIS A 142 2.99 5.95 -9.34
C HIS A 142 2.93 4.99 -8.16
N TRP A 143 2.51 3.76 -8.38
CA TRP A 143 2.49 2.75 -7.34
C TRP A 143 3.85 2.06 -7.23
N LEU A 144 4.41 2.11 -6.05
CA LEU A 144 5.66 1.47 -5.72
C LEU A 144 5.41 0.44 -4.62
N PRO A 145 5.19 -0.83 -4.96
CA PRO A 145 4.87 -1.86 -3.98
C PRO A 145 6.06 -2.12 -3.07
N HIS A 146 5.83 -2.05 -1.76
CA HIS A 146 6.88 -2.22 -0.76
C HIS A 146 6.32 -2.73 0.57
N PHE A 147 7.18 -3.33 1.37
CA PHE A 147 6.91 -3.70 2.75
C PHE A 147 7.63 -2.72 3.68
N THR A 148 6.91 -1.97 4.48
CA THR A 148 7.49 -1.04 5.45
C THR A 148 8.15 -1.80 6.59
N ILE A 149 9.42 -1.47 6.87
CA ILE A 149 10.19 -1.98 8.01
C ILE A 149 10.04 -1.05 9.22
N GLY A 150 10.12 0.25 8.99
CA GLY A 150 10.01 1.24 10.04
C GLY A 150 9.89 2.64 9.50
N SER A 151 9.43 3.55 10.37
CA SER A 151 9.44 4.98 10.11
C SER A 151 10.00 5.69 11.33
N ILE A 152 10.95 6.57 11.12
CA ILE A 152 11.70 7.31 12.15
C ILE A 152 11.39 8.79 11.94
N LYS A 153 11.05 9.46 13.02
CA LYS A 153 10.88 10.92 13.08
C LYS A 153 12.11 11.55 13.68
#